data_b482a0fbbd9b94a5343f48e3b4d31356
#
_entry.id   b482a0fbbd9b94a5343f48e3b4d31356
#
_cell.length_a   1.000
_cell.length_b   1.000
_cell.length_c   1.000
_cell.angle_alpha   90.00
_cell.angle_beta   90.00
_cell.angle_gamma   90.00
#
_symmetry.space_group_name_H-M   'P 1'
#
loop_
_entity.id
_entity.type
_entity.pdbx_description
1 polymer ?
#
loop_
_entity_poly.entity_id
_entity_poly.type
_entity_poly.pdbx_seq_one_letter_code
_entity_poly.pdbx_strand_id
1 'polypeptide(L)'
;MKVCIPKNERWKCRLSAWSHLSIWIISIASSVYFQSWLPVLYVLLPNFYGKTLVMLMGLTQHAGLREDKRDHRYTTRTVYLNPVLSFLYWHMEYHVEHHMFPQVPSHNLPKLHAMIKDQLPPARKGLIGAYKEIIPALIKQAKNPDYQIPLSVPSNA
;
A
#
# COMPACT_ATOMS: atom_id res chain seq x y z
N MET A 1 4.40 -23.01 -3.59
CA MET A 1 3.85 -21.93 -2.77
C MET A 1 3.77 -22.42 -1.31
N LYS A 2 4.62 -21.92 -0.41
CA LYS A 2 4.55 -22.31 1.01
C LYS A 2 3.25 -21.73 1.59
N VAL A 3 2.42 -22.60 2.16
CA VAL A 3 1.18 -22.19 2.82
C VAL A 3 1.56 -21.49 4.13
N CYS A 4 1.44 -20.18 4.18
CA CYS A 4 1.81 -19.34 5.34
C CYS A 4 0.94 -19.63 6.59
N ILE A 5 -0.19 -20.32 6.45
CA ILE A 5 -1.12 -20.57 7.55
C ILE A 5 -1.04 -22.05 7.97
N PRO A 6 -0.70 -22.33 9.25
CA PRO A 6 -0.71 -23.68 9.79
C PRO A 6 -2.06 -24.38 9.61
N LYS A 7 -2.05 -25.68 9.40
CA LYS A 7 -3.28 -26.46 9.13
C LYS A 7 -4.35 -26.31 10.22
N ASN A 8 -3.92 -26.27 11.49
CA ASN A 8 -4.77 -26.11 12.67
C ASN A 8 -5.40 -24.70 12.79
N GLU A 9 -4.87 -23.69 12.12
CA GLU A 9 -5.38 -22.30 12.16
C GLU A 9 -6.27 -21.96 10.95
N ARG A 10 -6.38 -22.84 9.96
CA ARG A 10 -7.16 -22.57 8.73
C ARG A 10 -8.66 -22.37 8.98
N TRP A 11 -9.17 -22.96 10.03
CA TRP A 11 -10.57 -22.78 10.40
C TRP A 11 -10.87 -21.32 10.79
N LYS A 12 -9.95 -20.62 11.45
CA LYS A 12 -10.09 -19.19 11.79
C LYS A 12 -10.21 -18.32 10.53
N CYS A 13 -9.39 -18.63 9.51
CA CYS A 13 -9.49 -17.92 8.23
C CYS A 13 -10.80 -18.20 7.52
N ARG A 14 -11.32 -19.44 7.57
CA ARG A 14 -12.63 -19.77 7.01
C ARG A 14 -13.75 -19.04 7.77
N LEU A 15 -13.70 -19.03 9.10
CA LEU A 15 -14.67 -18.32 9.92
C LEU A 15 -14.67 -16.82 9.57
N SER A 16 -13.50 -16.21 9.49
CA SER A 16 -13.38 -14.81 9.07
C SER A 16 -13.97 -14.58 7.66
N ALA A 17 -13.66 -15.44 6.70
CA ALA A 17 -14.21 -15.33 5.34
C ALA A 17 -15.75 -15.47 5.34
N TRP A 18 -16.31 -16.42 6.06
CA TRP A 18 -17.76 -16.60 6.19
C TRP A 18 -18.42 -15.41 6.88
N SER A 19 -17.79 -14.86 7.93
CA SER A 19 -18.31 -13.68 8.61
C SER A 19 -18.40 -12.47 7.67
N HIS A 20 -17.36 -12.23 6.85
CA HIS A 20 -17.39 -11.15 5.86
C HIS A 20 -18.46 -11.38 4.78
N LEU A 21 -18.58 -12.62 4.28
CA LEU A 21 -19.61 -12.96 3.30
C LEU A 21 -21.01 -12.78 3.88
N SER A 22 -21.23 -13.18 5.14
CA SER A 22 -22.51 -12.97 5.82
C SER A 22 -22.87 -11.49 5.94
N ILE A 23 -21.92 -10.63 6.30
CA ILE A 23 -22.13 -9.18 6.34
C ILE A 23 -22.57 -8.64 4.97
N TRP A 24 -21.97 -9.12 3.89
CA TRP A 24 -22.33 -8.69 2.53
C TRP A 24 -23.74 -9.17 2.15
N ILE A 25 -24.06 -10.43 2.43
CA ILE A 25 -25.40 -10.99 2.17
C ILE A 25 -26.47 -10.22 2.97
N ILE A 26 -26.22 -9.98 4.27
CA ILE A 26 -27.14 -9.22 5.14
C ILE A 26 -27.30 -7.79 4.60
N SER A 27 -26.25 -7.13 4.15
CA SER A 27 -26.33 -5.77 3.60
C SER A 27 -27.19 -5.72 2.34
N ILE A 28 -27.05 -6.70 1.44
CA ILE A 28 -27.86 -6.81 0.22
C ILE A 28 -29.33 -7.10 0.59
N ALA A 29 -29.56 -8.08 1.47
CA ALA A 29 -30.91 -8.45 1.93
C ALA A 29 -31.60 -7.26 2.61
N SER A 30 -30.88 -6.51 3.46
CA SER A 30 -31.40 -5.30 4.11
C SER A 30 -31.75 -4.23 3.09
N SER A 31 -30.92 -4.03 2.06
CA SER A 31 -31.21 -3.08 0.99
C SER A 31 -32.49 -3.41 0.24
N VAL A 32 -32.72 -4.70 -0.04
CA VAL A 32 -33.95 -5.17 -0.68
C VAL A 32 -35.14 -5.00 0.25
N TYR A 33 -35.02 -5.46 1.52
CA TYR A 33 -36.11 -5.41 2.50
C TYR A 33 -36.56 -3.97 2.79
N PHE A 34 -35.62 -3.04 3.00
CA PHE A 34 -35.93 -1.64 3.29
C PHE A 34 -36.13 -0.79 2.05
N GLN A 35 -36.05 -1.36 0.85
CA GLN A 35 -36.10 -0.63 -0.44
C GLN A 35 -35.13 0.58 -0.45
N SER A 36 -33.93 0.40 0.14
CA SER A 36 -32.95 1.47 0.33
C SER A 36 -31.55 1.01 -0.06
N TRP A 37 -30.84 1.84 -0.81
CA TRP A 37 -29.44 1.59 -1.18
C TRP A 37 -28.44 1.83 -0.05
N LEU A 38 -28.86 2.43 1.07
CA LEU A 38 -27.97 2.83 2.16
C LEU A 38 -27.13 1.67 2.73
N PRO A 39 -27.67 0.47 3.01
CA PRO A 39 -26.84 -0.64 3.52
C PRO A 39 -25.73 -1.05 2.54
N VAL A 40 -26.03 -1.14 1.25
CA VAL A 40 -25.01 -1.43 0.21
C VAL A 40 -24.03 -0.27 0.09
N LEU A 41 -24.50 0.97 0.08
CA LEU A 41 -23.68 2.17 -0.06
C LEU A 41 -22.65 2.29 1.07
N TYR A 42 -23.05 2.05 2.33
CA TYR A 42 -22.17 2.24 3.49
C TYR A 42 -21.38 1.00 3.90
N VAL A 43 -21.80 -0.19 3.52
CA VAL A 43 -21.12 -1.43 3.94
C VAL A 43 -20.35 -2.09 2.79
N LEU A 44 -20.95 -2.21 1.61
CA LEU A 44 -20.29 -2.87 0.48
C LEU A 44 -19.38 -1.93 -0.32
N LEU A 45 -19.93 -0.78 -0.74
CA LEU A 45 -19.18 0.14 -1.64
C LEU A 45 -17.86 0.65 -1.07
N PRO A 46 -17.68 0.91 0.24
CA PRO A 46 -16.37 1.30 0.78
C PRO A 46 -15.26 0.31 0.50
N ASN A 47 -15.59 -0.99 0.39
CA ASN A 47 -14.62 -2.02 0.04
C ASN A 47 -14.08 -1.88 -1.40
N PHE A 48 -14.84 -1.27 -2.30
CA PHE A 48 -14.42 -1.03 -3.68
C PHE A 48 -13.64 0.28 -3.81
N TYR A 49 -14.25 1.42 -3.48
CA TYR A 49 -13.59 2.71 -3.68
C TYR A 49 -12.43 2.94 -2.71
N GLY A 50 -12.54 2.53 -1.44
CA GLY A 50 -11.46 2.70 -0.45
C GLY A 50 -10.27 1.82 -0.77
N LYS A 51 -10.47 0.53 -1.06
CA LYS A 51 -9.39 -0.39 -1.42
C LYS A 51 -8.70 0.00 -2.72
N THR A 52 -9.44 0.48 -3.71
CA THR A 52 -8.86 0.92 -4.99
C THR A 52 -7.87 2.06 -4.77
N LEU A 53 -8.25 3.07 -3.98
CA LEU A 53 -7.37 4.20 -3.69
C LEU A 53 -6.12 3.75 -2.91
N VAL A 54 -6.32 2.96 -1.86
CA VAL A 54 -5.19 2.42 -1.06
C VAL A 54 -4.28 1.54 -1.91
N MET A 55 -4.82 0.71 -2.79
CA MET A 55 -4.03 -0.13 -3.69
C MET A 55 -3.23 0.71 -4.69
N LEU A 56 -3.83 1.73 -5.30
CA LEU A 56 -3.13 2.63 -6.21
C LEU A 56 -1.98 3.36 -5.52
N MET A 57 -2.18 3.83 -4.30
CA MET A 57 -1.12 4.49 -3.53
C MET A 57 -0.09 3.47 -3.03
N GLY A 58 -0.52 2.34 -2.48
CA GLY A 58 0.37 1.30 -1.94
C GLY A 58 1.29 0.67 -2.98
N LEU A 59 0.82 0.47 -4.22
CA LEU A 59 1.67 -0.02 -5.31
C LEU A 59 2.85 0.92 -5.59
N THR A 60 2.67 2.23 -5.41
CA THR A 60 3.79 3.17 -5.61
C THR A 60 4.92 2.98 -4.62
N GLN A 61 4.66 2.36 -3.49
CA GLN A 61 5.63 2.23 -2.40
C GLN A 61 6.60 1.07 -2.59
N HIS A 62 6.17 -0.05 -3.18
CA HIS A 62 6.95 -1.28 -3.26
C HIS A 62 7.14 -1.82 -4.68
N ALA A 63 6.20 -1.52 -5.61
CA ALA A 63 6.19 -2.16 -6.91
C ALA A 63 7.48 -1.91 -7.71
N GLY A 64 8.04 -3.00 -8.25
CA GLY A 64 9.24 -2.98 -9.08
C GLY A 64 10.56 -2.88 -8.31
N LEU A 65 10.54 -2.80 -6.98
CA LEU A 65 11.72 -2.72 -6.11
C LEU A 65 12.18 -4.10 -5.63
N ARG A 66 13.30 -4.12 -4.89
CA ARG A 66 13.83 -5.34 -4.27
C ARG A 66 12.93 -5.79 -3.12
N GLU A 67 12.84 -7.12 -2.89
CA GLU A 67 12.01 -7.67 -1.82
C GLU A 67 12.84 -8.18 -0.64
N ASP A 68 13.99 -8.81 -0.90
CA ASP A 68 14.78 -9.51 0.11
C ASP A 68 15.98 -8.71 0.65
N LYS A 69 15.75 -7.45 1.02
CA LYS A 69 16.79 -6.60 1.64
C LYS A 69 16.33 -6.08 3.00
N ARG A 70 17.24 -6.08 3.98
CA ARG A 70 16.99 -5.50 5.30
C ARG A 70 16.99 -3.97 5.28
N ASP A 71 17.74 -3.37 4.36
CA ASP A 71 17.76 -1.92 4.19
C ASP A 71 16.54 -1.49 3.37
N HIS A 72 15.60 -0.87 4.05
CA HIS A 72 14.32 -0.43 3.49
C HIS A 72 14.47 0.63 2.40
N ARG A 73 15.61 1.30 2.31
CA ARG A 73 15.92 2.25 1.22
C ARG A 73 15.97 1.59 -0.15
N TYR A 74 16.17 0.26 -0.22
CA TYR A 74 16.14 -0.51 -1.47
C TYR A 74 14.80 -1.17 -1.75
N THR A 75 13.93 -1.31 -0.74
CA THR A 75 12.69 -2.09 -0.83
C THR A 75 11.44 -1.24 -0.84
N THR A 76 11.58 0.05 -0.55
CA THR A 76 10.46 0.98 -0.46
C THR A 76 10.77 2.29 -1.19
N ARG A 77 9.73 3.07 -1.45
CA ARG A 77 9.81 4.34 -2.19
C ARG A 77 9.01 5.42 -1.49
N THR A 78 9.59 6.61 -1.39
CA THR A 78 8.86 7.83 -0.99
C THR A 78 8.35 8.54 -2.24
N VAL A 79 7.10 9.01 -2.18
CA VAL A 79 6.42 9.70 -3.29
C VAL A 79 5.78 10.97 -2.77
N TYR A 80 6.20 12.13 -3.24
CA TYR A 80 5.60 13.39 -2.82
C TYR A 80 4.19 13.53 -3.39
N LEU A 81 3.21 13.65 -2.51
CA LEU A 81 1.81 13.89 -2.86
C LEU A 81 1.43 15.37 -2.65
N ASN A 82 0.29 15.77 -3.20
CA ASN A 82 -0.30 17.05 -2.84
C ASN A 82 -0.85 16.99 -1.40
N PRO A 83 -1.04 18.13 -0.72
CA PRO A 83 -1.44 18.16 0.70
C PRO A 83 -2.75 17.41 1.00
N VAL A 84 -3.71 17.42 0.07
CA VAL A 84 -5.00 16.73 0.25
C VAL A 84 -4.81 15.22 0.23
N LEU A 85 -4.11 14.68 -0.78
CA LEU A 85 -3.83 13.24 -0.86
C LEU A 85 -2.91 12.79 0.27
N SER A 86 -1.92 13.58 0.64
CA SER A 86 -1.01 13.32 1.76
C SER A 86 -1.79 13.20 3.08
N PHE A 87 -2.71 14.13 3.35
CA PHE A 87 -3.60 14.07 4.52
C PHE A 87 -4.49 12.83 4.49
N LEU A 88 -5.17 12.56 3.37
CA LEU A 88 -6.06 11.40 3.22
C LEU A 88 -5.30 10.07 3.32
N TYR A 89 -4.03 10.06 2.95
CA TYR A 89 -3.18 8.87 3.02
C TYR A 89 -2.34 8.81 4.31
N TRP A 90 -2.61 9.67 5.29
CA TRP A 90 -1.95 9.70 6.61
C TRP A 90 -0.42 9.84 6.51
N HIS A 91 0.07 10.63 5.56
CA HIS A 91 1.50 10.79 5.27
C HIS A 91 2.25 9.49 4.98
N MET A 92 1.52 8.42 4.61
CA MET A 92 2.13 7.12 4.32
C MET A 92 2.89 7.09 2.98
N GLU A 93 2.86 8.16 2.22
CA GLU A 93 3.75 8.38 1.07
C GLU A 93 5.23 8.51 1.46
N TYR A 94 5.53 8.86 2.71
CA TYR A 94 6.88 8.82 3.31
C TYR A 94 7.21 7.40 3.78
N HIS A 95 7.18 6.45 2.85
CA HIS A 95 7.15 5.03 3.20
C HIS A 95 8.52 4.46 3.56
N VAL A 96 9.60 4.99 2.99
CA VAL A 96 10.96 4.63 3.39
C VAL A 96 11.18 5.00 4.87
N GLU A 97 10.80 6.22 5.24
CA GLU A 97 10.90 6.75 6.60
C GLU A 97 10.07 5.94 7.59
N HIS A 98 8.85 5.58 7.17
CA HIS A 98 7.97 4.74 7.98
C HIS A 98 8.58 3.36 8.25
N HIS A 99 9.19 2.72 7.26
CA HIS A 99 9.83 1.42 7.44
C HIS A 99 11.13 1.51 8.26
N MET A 100 11.89 2.60 8.13
CA MET A 100 13.11 2.80 8.93
C MET A 100 12.80 3.14 10.38
N PHE A 101 11.72 3.89 10.63
CA PHE A 101 11.33 4.39 11.95
C PHE A 101 9.83 4.16 12.23
N PRO A 102 9.37 2.91 12.36
CA PRO A 102 7.94 2.58 12.46
C PRO A 102 7.24 3.14 13.71
N GLN A 103 8.00 3.57 14.72
CA GLN A 103 7.46 4.19 15.94
C GLN A 103 7.12 5.67 15.75
N VAL A 104 7.55 6.31 14.66
CA VAL A 104 7.27 7.72 14.40
C VAL A 104 5.82 7.86 13.93
N PRO A 105 4.98 8.66 14.63
CA PRO A 105 3.59 8.88 14.21
C PRO A 105 3.52 9.48 12.80
N SER A 106 2.50 9.12 12.04
CA SER A 106 2.34 9.50 10.63
C SER A 106 2.43 11.01 10.37
N HIS A 107 1.85 11.83 11.26
CA HIS A 107 1.90 13.29 11.16
C HIS A 107 3.30 13.90 11.35
N ASN A 108 4.26 13.15 11.86
CA ASN A 108 5.66 13.55 12.01
C ASN A 108 6.57 13.01 10.89
N LEU A 109 6.08 12.15 10.01
CA LEU A 109 6.89 11.61 8.89
C LEU A 109 7.44 12.71 7.96
N PRO A 110 6.70 13.79 7.63
CA PRO A 110 7.26 14.89 6.85
C PRO A 110 8.45 15.59 7.55
N LYS A 111 8.42 15.73 8.87
CA LYS A 111 9.52 16.30 9.65
C LYS A 111 10.72 15.37 9.66
N LEU A 112 10.48 14.07 9.88
CA LEU A 112 11.53 13.05 9.82
C LEU A 112 12.20 13.05 8.43
N HIS A 113 11.40 13.06 7.35
CA HIS A 113 11.92 13.15 5.99
C HIS A 113 12.84 14.36 5.80
N ALA A 114 12.44 15.53 6.27
CA ALA A 114 13.25 16.74 6.15
C ALA A 114 14.61 16.60 6.83
N MET A 115 14.71 15.80 7.89
CA MET A 115 15.97 15.56 8.64
C MET A 115 16.88 14.53 7.97
N ILE A 116 16.34 13.54 7.26
CA ILE A 116 17.12 12.40 6.74
C ILE A 116 17.10 12.28 5.21
N LYS A 117 16.45 13.21 4.49
CA LYS A 117 16.26 13.15 3.02
C LYS A 117 17.56 12.93 2.25
N ASP A 118 18.68 13.45 2.74
CA ASP A 118 19.99 13.35 2.08
C ASP A 118 20.59 11.93 2.20
N GLN A 119 20.01 11.08 3.05
CA GLN A 119 20.39 9.67 3.24
C GLN A 119 19.45 8.72 2.48
N LEU A 120 18.40 9.24 1.83
CA LEU A 120 17.35 8.47 1.18
C LEU A 120 17.49 8.48 -0.35
N PRO A 121 16.95 7.46 -1.02
CA PRO A 121 16.81 7.51 -2.47
C PRO A 121 15.92 8.69 -2.89
N PRO A 122 16.15 9.27 -4.08
CA PRO A 122 15.34 10.38 -4.57
C PRO A 122 13.85 10.02 -4.61
N ALA A 123 13.04 10.82 -3.92
CA ALA A 123 11.59 10.67 -3.92
C ALA A 123 10.98 10.95 -5.30
N ARG A 124 9.86 10.30 -5.63
CA ARG A 124 9.14 10.53 -6.89
C ARG A 124 8.11 11.64 -6.74
N LYS A 125 7.95 12.45 -7.79
CA LYS A 125 6.98 13.57 -7.80
C LYS A 125 5.61 13.08 -8.25
N GLY A 126 4.69 12.95 -7.32
CA GLY A 126 3.31 12.55 -7.56
C GLY A 126 3.12 11.10 -8.01
N LEU A 127 1.88 10.65 -8.01
CA LEU A 127 1.52 9.30 -8.46
C LEU A 127 1.93 9.05 -9.91
N ILE A 128 1.73 10.04 -10.78
CA ILE A 128 2.10 9.91 -12.20
C ILE A 128 3.61 9.70 -12.36
N GLY A 129 4.44 10.43 -11.60
CA GLY A 129 5.88 10.26 -11.60
C GLY A 129 6.32 8.86 -11.15
N ALA A 130 5.68 8.33 -10.12
CA ALA A 130 5.92 6.97 -9.65
C ALA A 130 5.48 5.92 -10.68
N TYR A 131 4.29 6.04 -11.26
CA TYR A 131 3.78 5.09 -12.23
C TYR A 131 4.52 5.09 -13.58
N LYS A 132 5.09 6.22 -14.00
CA LYS A 132 5.97 6.27 -15.18
C LYS A 132 7.21 5.38 -15.03
N GLU A 133 7.67 5.15 -13.81
CA GLU A 133 8.77 4.22 -13.51
C GLU A 133 8.27 2.79 -13.29
N ILE A 134 7.15 2.62 -12.59
CA ILE A 134 6.60 1.32 -12.19
C ILE A 134 6.08 0.53 -13.40
N ILE A 135 5.27 1.14 -14.26
CA ILE A 135 4.63 0.41 -15.36
C ILE A 135 5.66 -0.24 -16.30
N PRO A 136 6.70 0.47 -16.79
CA PRO A 136 7.74 -0.17 -17.59
C PRO A 136 8.50 -1.26 -16.83
N ALA A 137 8.70 -1.08 -15.53
CA ALA A 137 9.39 -2.06 -14.70
C ALA A 137 8.57 -3.36 -14.56
N LEU A 138 7.28 -3.26 -14.31
CA LEU A 138 6.39 -4.42 -14.23
C LEU A 138 6.30 -5.18 -15.56
N ILE A 139 6.29 -4.45 -16.70
CA ILE A 139 6.34 -5.08 -18.03
C ILE A 139 7.66 -5.86 -18.23
N LYS A 140 8.79 -5.31 -17.74
CA LYS A 140 10.07 -6.01 -17.76
C LYS A 140 10.08 -7.21 -16.82
N GLN A 141 9.52 -7.08 -15.63
CA GLN A 141 9.40 -8.18 -14.65
C GLN A 141 8.52 -9.33 -15.17
N ALA A 142 7.49 -9.04 -15.98
CA ALA A 142 6.69 -10.07 -16.61
C ALA A 142 7.50 -10.96 -17.57
N LYS A 143 8.58 -10.43 -18.16
CA LYS A 143 9.52 -11.16 -19.05
C LYS A 143 10.75 -11.67 -18.32
N ASN A 144 11.21 -10.98 -17.30
CA ASN A 144 12.37 -11.33 -16.46
C ASN A 144 11.98 -11.08 -14.99
N PRO A 145 11.56 -12.11 -14.26
CA PRO A 145 11.11 -11.99 -12.87
C PRO A 145 12.17 -11.40 -11.92
N ASP A 146 13.46 -11.54 -12.24
CA ASP A 146 14.55 -11.01 -11.43
C ASP A 146 14.84 -9.52 -11.68
N TYR A 147 14.15 -8.89 -12.65
CA TYR A 147 14.33 -7.47 -12.92
C TYR A 147 13.86 -6.64 -11.74
N GLN A 148 14.67 -5.67 -11.34
CA GLN A 148 14.38 -4.72 -10.26
C GLN A 148 14.77 -3.32 -10.70
N ILE A 149 14.02 -2.32 -10.26
CA ILE A 149 14.35 -0.91 -10.50
C ILE A 149 15.64 -0.57 -9.73
N PRO A 150 16.69 -0.10 -10.41
CA PRO A 150 17.89 0.34 -9.71
C PRO A 150 17.61 1.61 -8.93
N LEU A 151 17.85 1.59 -7.63
CA LEU A 151 17.79 2.76 -6.77
C LEU A 151 19.21 3.23 -6.43
N SER A 152 19.45 4.52 -6.59
CA SER A 152 20.64 5.17 -6.07
C SER A 152 20.45 5.51 -4.59
N VAL A 153 21.05 4.71 -3.71
CA VAL A 153 21.06 4.98 -2.27
C VAL A 153 22.38 5.68 -1.94
N PRO A 154 22.37 6.83 -1.24
CA PRO A 154 23.59 7.51 -0.82
C PRO A 154 24.46 6.59 0.06
N SER A 155 25.76 6.56 -0.20
CA SER A 155 26.71 5.69 0.50
C SER A 155 27.09 6.15 1.90
N ASN A 156 26.73 7.38 2.27
CA ASN A 156 27.14 8.05 3.51
C ASN A 156 26.05 7.99 4.60
N ALA A 157 25.33 6.92 4.67
CA ALA A 157 24.29 6.72 5.70
C ALA A 157 24.65 5.54 6.60
#